data_5a5c8882889f95dcd34374f0d26d8dda
#
_entry.id   5a5c8882889f95dcd34374f0d26d8dda
#
_cell.length_a   1.000
_cell.length_b   1.000
_cell.length_c   1.000
_cell.angle_alpha   90.00
_cell.angle_beta   90.00
_cell.angle_gamma   90.00
#
_symmetry.space_group_name_H-M   'P 1'
#
loop_
_entity.id
_entity.type
_entity.pdbx_description
1 polymer ?
#
loop_
_entity_poly.entity_id
_entity_poly.type
_entity_poly.pdbx_seq_one_letter_code
_entity_poly.pdbx_strand_id
1 'polypeptide(L)'
;GTGFVLWVPDVSHVAVACTNPENMEEAVYQMEQHPQDATVWQVHIPHKMIGYSYEYIIEMSNGVLFRKSDPYAQASELRPNTKSVIAPVSKHSWSKTVLQRKKIQNKDHREKPMAIYELHIGTWKRTAQGGFLNYRELASELIPYILEMGFTHIEILPITEHPLDESWGYQTTGYFAPTSRYGTADDLKYFIAKCAENKIGLILDWIPGHFCVDEHALALFNGGPLYEEERLERRANPDWGTLNFDVQKGEVVS
;
A
#
# COMPACT_ATOMS: atom_id res chain seq x y z
N GLY A 1 -1.62 3.36 -23.58
CA GLY A 1 -0.27 3.16 -23.07
C GLY A 1 -0.24 3.08 -21.56
N THR A 2 0.95 2.84 -21.02
CA THR A 2 1.26 2.83 -19.59
C THR A 2 2.28 3.92 -19.32
N GLY A 3 2.03 4.79 -18.35
CA GLY A 3 2.96 5.85 -17.94
C GLY A 3 3.53 5.55 -16.56
N PHE A 4 4.82 5.80 -16.37
CA PHE A 4 5.49 5.75 -15.08
C PHE A 4 6.05 7.13 -14.77
N VAL A 5 5.89 7.55 -13.51
CA VAL A 5 6.41 8.82 -12.98
C VAL A 5 6.98 8.52 -11.60
N LEU A 6 8.21 8.96 -11.35
CA LEU A 6 8.90 8.79 -10.08
C LEU A 6 9.55 10.09 -9.67
N TRP A 7 9.29 10.55 -8.44
CA TRP A 7 10.08 11.59 -7.80
C TRP A 7 11.28 10.96 -7.09
N VAL A 8 12.47 11.28 -7.54
CA VAL A 8 13.73 10.85 -6.92
C VAL A 8 14.84 11.86 -7.27
N PRO A 9 15.23 12.72 -6.33
CA PRO A 9 16.31 13.69 -6.52
C PRO A 9 17.70 13.03 -6.37
N ASP A 10 18.73 13.75 -6.81
CA ASP A 10 20.16 13.46 -6.58
C ASP A 10 20.64 12.10 -7.12
N VAL A 11 20.08 11.67 -8.24
CA VAL A 11 20.45 10.43 -8.94
C VAL A 11 20.90 10.72 -10.36
N SER A 12 21.77 9.86 -10.92
CA SER A 12 22.29 10.03 -12.27
C SER A 12 21.38 9.46 -13.35
N HIS A 13 20.65 8.36 -13.03
CA HIS A 13 19.80 7.67 -14.00
C HIS A 13 18.66 6.93 -13.33
N VAL A 14 17.54 6.81 -14.03
CA VAL A 14 16.39 6.02 -13.59
C VAL A 14 15.85 5.21 -14.76
N ALA A 15 15.53 3.95 -14.51
CA ALA A 15 14.81 3.08 -15.42
C ALA A 15 13.68 2.36 -14.68
N VAL A 16 12.71 1.84 -15.40
CA VAL A 16 11.70 0.93 -14.86
C VAL A 16 11.85 -0.44 -15.51
N ALA A 17 11.99 -1.47 -14.69
CA ALA A 17 12.01 -2.87 -15.09
C ALA A 17 10.62 -3.46 -14.94
N CYS A 18 10.03 -3.95 -16.01
CA CYS A 18 8.70 -4.52 -16.04
C CYS A 18 8.76 -6.00 -16.41
N THR A 19 8.16 -6.86 -15.62
CA THR A 19 8.11 -8.32 -15.83
C THR A 19 6.72 -8.73 -16.32
N ASN A 20 6.67 -9.39 -17.46
CA ASN A 20 5.42 -9.90 -18.02
C ASN A 20 4.97 -11.14 -17.22
N PRO A 21 3.73 -11.18 -16.68
CA PRO A 21 3.25 -12.30 -15.89
C PRO A 21 3.03 -13.60 -16.71
N GLU A 22 2.92 -13.51 -18.04
CA GLU A 22 2.65 -14.70 -18.89
C GLU A 22 3.91 -15.51 -19.20
N ASN A 23 5.02 -14.84 -19.44
CA ASN A 23 6.27 -15.48 -19.86
C ASN A 23 7.47 -15.20 -18.94
N MET A 24 7.27 -14.37 -17.90
CA MET A 24 8.29 -13.95 -16.93
C MET A 24 9.49 -13.20 -17.56
N GLU A 25 9.34 -12.67 -18.76
CA GLU A 25 10.36 -11.83 -19.39
C GLU A 25 10.36 -10.44 -18.77
N GLU A 26 11.57 -9.96 -18.42
CA GLU A 26 11.80 -8.61 -17.94
C GLU A 26 12.26 -7.70 -19.07
N ALA A 27 11.60 -6.58 -19.23
CA ALA A 27 12.00 -5.50 -20.12
C ALA A 27 12.32 -4.23 -19.31
N VAL A 28 13.42 -3.57 -19.65
CA VAL A 28 13.86 -2.34 -18.96
C VAL A 28 13.64 -1.15 -19.87
N TYR A 29 12.96 -0.13 -19.36
CA TYR A 29 12.66 1.12 -20.05
C TYR A 29 13.37 2.27 -19.35
N GLN A 30 14.18 3.01 -20.11
CA GLN A 30 14.86 4.20 -19.60
C GLN A 30 13.84 5.31 -19.36
N MET A 31 14.00 6.04 -18.27
CA MET A 31 13.17 7.19 -17.92
C MET A 31 13.93 8.49 -18.21
N GLU A 32 13.19 9.53 -18.54
CA GLU A 32 13.72 10.87 -18.80
C GLU A 32 13.29 11.81 -17.68
N GLN A 33 14.13 12.80 -17.37
CA GLN A 33 13.78 13.86 -16.44
C GLN A 33 12.61 14.69 -16.97
N HIS A 34 11.69 15.05 -16.09
CA HIS A 34 10.57 15.90 -16.46
C HIS A 34 11.09 17.32 -16.83
N PRO A 35 10.64 17.94 -17.94
CA PRO A 35 11.20 19.21 -18.44
C PRO A 35 11.10 20.39 -17.46
N GLN A 36 10.17 20.35 -16.52
CA GLN A 36 9.93 21.43 -15.54
C GLN A 36 10.49 21.12 -14.16
N ASP A 37 10.87 19.86 -13.89
CA ASP A 37 11.36 19.43 -12.59
C ASP A 37 12.33 18.26 -12.76
N ALA A 38 13.62 18.55 -12.67
CA ALA A 38 14.68 17.55 -12.85
C ALA A 38 14.72 16.46 -11.76
N THR A 39 13.96 16.60 -10.67
CA THR A 39 13.83 15.60 -9.62
C THR A 39 12.76 14.55 -9.93
N VAL A 40 11.95 14.80 -10.96
CA VAL A 40 10.89 13.89 -11.43
C VAL A 40 11.35 13.18 -12.70
N TRP A 41 11.21 11.88 -12.73
CA TRP A 41 11.54 11.01 -13.86
C TRP A 41 10.26 10.41 -14.44
N GLN A 42 10.21 10.26 -15.77
CA GLN A 42 9.02 9.76 -16.46
C GLN A 42 9.36 8.93 -17.70
N VAL A 43 8.47 7.99 -18.02
CA VAL A 43 8.47 7.28 -19.30
C VAL A 43 7.05 6.91 -19.70
N HIS A 44 6.75 6.98 -20.99
CA HIS A 44 5.49 6.51 -21.57
C HIS A 44 5.73 5.32 -22.50
N ILE A 45 5.12 4.19 -22.16
CA ILE A 45 5.19 2.95 -22.94
C ILE A 45 3.90 2.82 -23.78
N PRO A 46 3.95 2.65 -25.11
CA PRO A 46 2.77 2.72 -25.98
C PRO A 46 1.69 1.66 -25.72
N HIS A 47 2.03 0.55 -25.09
CA HIS A 47 1.09 -0.55 -24.82
C HIS A 47 0.64 -0.60 -23.35
N LYS A 48 -0.50 -1.26 -23.12
CA LYS A 48 -1.03 -1.48 -21.76
C LYS A 48 -0.32 -2.66 -21.11
N MET A 49 0.09 -2.47 -19.86
CA MET A 49 0.85 -3.46 -19.07
C MET A 49 0.12 -3.83 -17.77
N ILE A 50 -1.23 -3.91 -17.82
CA ILE A 50 -2.02 -4.28 -16.63
C ILE A 50 -1.61 -5.69 -16.17
N GLY A 51 -1.31 -5.85 -14.88
CA GLY A 51 -0.88 -7.11 -14.28
C GLY A 51 0.62 -7.38 -14.35
N TYR A 52 1.39 -6.57 -15.07
CA TYR A 52 2.85 -6.66 -15.03
C TYR A 52 3.34 -6.28 -13.64
N SER A 53 4.33 -7.00 -13.13
CA SER A 53 5.09 -6.53 -11.98
C SER A 53 6.22 -5.60 -12.44
N TYR A 54 6.57 -4.63 -11.59
CA TYR A 54 7.60 -3.66 -11.92
C TYR A 54 8.35 -3.15 -10.71
N GLU A 55 9.55 -2.67 -10.94
CA GLU A 55 10.39 -1.97 -9.97
C GLU A 55 11.22 -0.90 -10.67
N TYR A 56 11.59 0.13 -9.94
CA TYR A 56 12.51 1.15 -10.45
C TYR A 56 13.95 0.72 -10.24
N ILE A 57 14.78 0.98 -11.25
CA ILE A 57 16.23 0.86 -11.18
C ILE A 57 16.79 2.28 -11.06
N ILE A 58 17.42 2.58 -9.96
CA ILE A 58 17.93 3.91 -9.62
C ILE A 58 19.46 3.82 -9.58
N GLU A 59 20.13 4.64 -10.39
CA GLU A 59 21.57 4.73 -10.45
C GLU A 59 22.07 6.01 -9.80
N MET A 60 22.95 5.87 -8.84
CA MET A 60 23.63 7.00 -8.22
C MET A 60 24.80 7.50 -9.08
N SER A 61 25.29 8.73 -8.80
CA SER A 61 26.46 9.33 -9.49
C SER A 61 27.76 8.52 -9.37
N ASN A 62 27.87 7.65 -8.39
CA ASN A 62 29.00 6.73 -8.22
C ASN A 62 28.83 5.38 -8.91
N GLY A 63 27.75 5.18 -9.68
CA GLY A 63 27.44 3.95 -10.42
C GLY A 63 26.79 2.84 -9.58
N VAL A 64 26.44 3.09 -8.32
CA VAL A 64 25.70 2.12 -7.50
C VAL A 64 24.24 2.08 -7.95
N LEU A 65 23.70 0.87 -8.12
CA LEU A 65 22.34 0.61 -8.55
C LEU A 65 21.49 0.10 -7.40
N PHE A 66 20.28 0.64 -7.29
CA PHE A 66 19.23 0.15 -6.40
C PHE A 66 18.01 -0.30 -7.20
N ARG A 67 17.36 -1.38 -6.76
CA ARG A 67 16.03 -1.77 -7.25
C ARG A 67 15.01 -1.47 -6.17
N LYS A 68 13.99 -0.67 -6.52
CA LYS A 68 13.02 -0.13 -5.58
C LYS A 68 11.60 -0.35 -6.06
N SER A 69 10.72 -0.78 -5.16
CA SER A 69 9.27 -0.77 -5.39
C SER A 69 8.76 0.66 -5.50
N ASP A 70 7.67 0.86 -6.21
CA ASP A 70 7.05 2.17 -6.36
C ASP A 70 6.43 2.63 -5.04
N PRO A 71 6.84 3.78 -4.49
CA PRO A 71 6.25 4.33 -3.26
C PRO A 71 4.73 4.56 -3.34
N TYR A 72 4.19 4.78 -4.55
CA TYR A 72 2.78 5.04 -4.81
C TYR A 72 2.06 3.86 -5.47
N ALA A 73 2.65 2.66 -5.47
CA ALA A 73 2.01 1.47 -6.01
C ALA A 73 0.64 1.23 -5.36
N GLN A 74 -0.35 0.89 -6.18
CA GLN A 74 -1.70 0.55 -5.72
C GLN A 74 -1.94 -0.96 -5.60
N ALA A 75 -0.96 -1.75 -6.00
CA ALA A 75 -0.93 -3.20 -5.84
C ALA A 75 0.51 -3.70 -5.81
N SER A 76 0.73 -4.83 -5.15
CA SER A 76 2.03 -5.49 -5.02
C SER A 76 1.90 -6.98 -5.31
N GLU A 77 2.99 -7.63 -5.67
CA GLU A 77 3.05 -9.07 -5.75
C GLU A 77 2.74 -9.72 -4.38
N LEU A 78 2.29 -10.95 -4.41
CA LEU A 78 2.16 -11.74 -3.18
C LEU A 78 3.55 -12.16 -2.69
N ARG A 79 3.77 -11.99 -1.40
CA ARG A 79 5.02 -12.43 -0.77
C ARG A 79 5.36 -13.91 -1.07
N PRO A 80 6.61 -14.30 -1.22
CA PRO A 80 7.84 -13.56 -0.87
C PRO A 80 8.29 -12.52 -1.91
N ASN A 81 7.58 -12.40 -3.02
CA ASN A 81 7.87 -11.38 -4.03
C ASN A 81 7.53 -9.98 -3.51
N THR A 82 8.24 -8.97 -4.01
CA THR A 82 8.20 -7.60 -3.45
C THR A 82 7.96 -6.51 -4.48
N LYS A 83 7.86 -6.86 -5.76
CA LYS A 83 7.67 -5.86 -6.83
C LYS A 83 6.28 -5.24 -6.75
N SER A 84 6.17 -4.02 -7.21
CA SER A 84 4.90 -3.36 -7.47
C SER A 84 4.17 -4.01 -8.65
N VAL A 85 2.84 -3.93 -8.67
CA VAL A 85 2.02 -4.46 -9.78
C VAL A 85 1.22 -3.34 -10.41
N ILE A 86 1.19 -3.30 -11.75
CA ILE A 86 0.36 -2.35 -12.50
C ILE A 86 -1.10 -2.75 -12.33
N ALA A 87 -1.79 -2.06 -11.42
CA ALA A 87 -3.15 -2.35 -11.06
C ALA A 87 -4.13 -2.08 -12.22
N PRO A 88 -5.17 -2.90 -12.42
CA PRO A 88 -6.24 -2.58 -13.35
C PRO A 88 -7.01 -1.35 -12.86
N VAL A 89 -7.58 -0.60 -13.80
CA VAL A 89 -8.54 0.45 -13.44
C VAL A 89 -9.69 -0.19 -12.66
N SER A 90 -10.01 0.37 -11.50
CA SER A 90 -11.08 -0.12 -10.64
C SER A 90 -12.40 -0.21 -11.39
N LYS A 91 -13.05 -1.36 -11.32
CA LYS A 91 -14.41 -1.60 -11.84
C LYS A 91 -15.48 -1.47 -10.75
N HIS A 92 -15.06 -1.24 -9.50
CA HIS A 92 -15.99 -1.10 -8.38
C HIS A 92 -16.81 0.18 -8.51
N SER A 93 -18.14 0.06 -8.39
CA SER A 93 -19.05 1.20 -8.31
C SER A 93 -19.73 1.26 -6.94
N TRP A 94 -19.63 2.41 -6.29
CA TRP A 94 -20.27 2.62 -5.00
C TRP A 94 -21.77 2.74 -5.15
N SER A 95 -22.53 1.97 -4.35
CA SER A 95 -23.99 2.06 -4.34
C SER A 95 -24.44 3.45 -3.83
N LYS A 96 -25.67 3.87 -4.20
CA LYS A 96 -26.25 5.12 -3.70
C LYS A 96 -26.30 5.17 -2.18
N THR A 97 -26.57 4.05 -1.53
CA THR A 97 -26.60 3.93 -0.05
C THR A 97 -25.24 4.25 0.56
N VAL A 98 -24.15 3.72 0.02
CA VAL A 98 -22.79 3.98 0.50
C VAL A 98 -22.43 5.45 0.31
N LEU A 99 -22.72 6.03 -0.86
CA LEU A 99 -22.44 7.44 -1.15
C LEU A 99 -23.25 8.39 -0.27
N GLN A 100 -24.51 8.06 0.04
CA GLN A 100 -25.34 8.84 0.96
C GLN A 100 -24.81 8.78 2.39
N ARG A 101 -24.36 7.63 2.85
CA ARG A 101 -23.72 7.50 4.17
C ARG A 101 -22.45 8.33 4.31
N LYS A 102 -21.61 8.36 3.29
CA LYS A 102 -20.42 9.22 3.26
C LYS A 102 -20.77 10.70 3.47
N LYS A 103 -21.94 11.16 2.98
CA LYS A 103 -22.45 12.52 3.23
C LYS A 103 -22.98 12.73 4.65
N ILE A 104 -23.55 11.69 5.26
CA ILE A 104 -24.10 11.73 6.62
C ILE A 104 -22.99 11.61 7.67
N GLN A 105 -21.92 10.91 7.37
CA GLN A 105 -20.74 10.76 8.24
C GLN A 105 -20.03 12.07 8.59
N ASN A 106 -20.28 13.14 7.83
CA ASN A 106 -19.81 14.49 8.19
C ASN A 106 -20.60 15.16 9.35
N LYS A 107 -21.63 14.49 9.90
CA LYS A 107 -22.31 14.92 11.14
C LYS A 107 -21.79 14.11 12.31
N ASP A 108 -21.44 14.79 13.33
CA ASP A 108 -20.71 14.37 14.53
C ASP A 108 -21.04 12.95 15.03
N HIS A 109 -20.22 11.97 14.67
CA HIS A 109 -20.32 10.58 15.15
C HIS A 109 -19.92 10.42 16.61
N ARG A 110 -19.19 11.41 17.17
CA ARG A 110 -18.68 11.40 18.54
C ARG A 110 -19.79 11.46 19.60
N GLU A 111 -21.00 11.82 19.21
CA GLU A 111 -22.16 11.89 20.11
C GLU A 111 -22.90 10.56 20.29
N LYS A 112 -22.51 9.50 19.54
CA LYS A 112 -23.17 8.19 19.63
C LYS A 112 -22.26 7.17 20.29
N PRO A 113 -22.80 6.26 21.12
CA PRO A 113 -22.05 5.15 21.65
C PRO A 113 -21.43 4.30 20.53
N MET A 114 -20.18 3.89 20.72
CA MET A 114 -19.46 3.02 19.81
C MET A 114 -19.04 1.75 20.55
N ALA A 115 -19.30 0.60 19.93
CA ALA A 115 -18.74 -0.69 20.31
C ALA A 115 -17.86 -1.14 19.14
N ILE A 116 -16.55 -1.19 19.35
CA ILE A 116 -15.55 -1.44 18.31
C ILE A 116 -15.04 -2.88 18.47
N TYR A 117 -15.01 -3.62 17.38
CA TYR A 117 -14.38 -4.93 17.27
C TYR A 117 -13.08 -4.79 16.49
N GLU A 118 -11.95 -4.91 17.19
CA GLU A 118 -10.62 -4.87 16.60
C GLU A 118 -10.19 -6.26 16.15
N LEU A 119 -9.62 -6.37 14.95
CA LEU A 119 -9.11 -7.64 14.45
C LEU A 119 -7.93 -7.48 13.47
N HIS A 120 -7.08 -8.50 13.46
CA HIS A 120 -6.15 -8.77 12.36
C HIS A 120 -6.76 -9.81 11.42
N ILE A 121 -6.94 -9.48 10.13
CA ILE A 121 -7.63 -10.35 9.15
C ILE A 121 -6.98 -11.73 9.09
N GLY A 122 -5.65 -11.78 9.02
CA GLY A 122 -4.89 -13.03 8.85
C GLY A 122 -4.93 -13.97 10.06
N THR A 123 -5.33 -13.50 11.25
CA THR A 123 -5.41 -14.33 12.47
C THR A 123 -6.82 -14.55 12.98
N TRP A 124 -7.80 -13.79 12.48
CA TRP A 124 -9.18 -13.88 12.94
C TRP A 124 -9.82 -15.25 12.63
N LYS A 125 -9.74 -15.66 11.35
CA LYS A 125 -10.27 -16.94 10.89
C LYS A 125 -9.49 -17.43 9.67
N ARG A 126 -9.40 -18.76 9.51
CA ARG A 126 -8.78 -19.40 8.36
C ARG A 126 -9.82 -20.11 7.52
N THR A 127 -9.52 -20.30 6.23
CA THR A 127 -10.30 -21.20 5.38
C THR A 127 -10.17 -22.66 5.85
N ALA A 128 -11.04 -23.55 5.39
CA ALA A 128 -10.95 -24.98 5.70
C ALA A 128 -9.61 -25.61 5.25
N GLN A 129 -8.93 -25.01 4.27
CA GLN A 129 -7.62 -25.42 3.78
C GLN A 129 -6.44 -24.74 4.52
N GLY A 130 -6.73 -23.94 5.57
CA GLY A 130 -5.73 -23.26 6.37
C GLY A 130 -5.23 -21.92 5.79
N GLY A 131 -5.73 -21.49 4.63
CA GLY A 131 -5.40 -20.21 4.01
C GLY A 131 -6.06 -19.01 4.70
N PHE A 132 -5.69 -17.79 4.29
CA PHE A 132 -6.37 -16.57 4.69
C PHE A 132 -7.75 -16.47 4.05
N LEU A 133 -8.71 -15.87 4.75
CA LEU A 133 -9.93 -15.39 4.11
C LEU A 133 -9.58 -14.19 3.20
N ASN A 134 -10.12 -14.17 2.00
CA ASN A 134 -10.08 -12.97 1.17
C ASN A 134 -11.14 -11.94 1.63
N TYR A 135 -11.05 -10.70 1.13
CA TYR A 135 -11.95 -9.62 1.53
C TYR A 135 -13.44 -9.93 1.28
N ARG A 136 -13.77 -10.74 0.27
CA ARG A 136 -15.17 -11.13 -0.01
C ARG A 136 -15.67 -12.19 0.96
N GLU A 137 -14.83 -13.19 1.24
CA GLU A 137 -15.11 -14.21 2.26
C GLU A 137 -15.20 -13.57 3.65
N LEU A 138 -14.29 -12.63 3.94
CA LEU A 138 -14.35 -11.84 5.17
C LEU A 138 -15.69 -11.12 5.31
N ALA A 139 -16.21 -10.50 4.24
CA ALA A 139 -17.50 -9.83 4.28
C ALA A 139 -18.64 -10.79 4.64
N SER A 140 -18.62 -12.02 4.10
CA SER A 140 -19.68 -13.01 4.36
C SER A 140 -19.62 -13.63 5.76
N GLU A 141 -18.44 -13.71 6.36
CA GLU A 141 -18.24 -14.34 7.67
C GLU A 141 -18.26 -13.33 8.82
N LEU A 142 -17.58 -12.19 8.65
CA LEU A 142 -17.40 -11.22 9.74
C LEU A 142 -18.64 -10.35 9.95
N ILE A 143 -19.31 -9.90 8.89
CA ILE A 143 -20.44 -8.98 9.03
C ILE A 143 -21.59 -9.60 9.85
N PRO A 144 -22.05 -10.85 9.60
CA PRO A 144 -23.05 -11.48 10.45
C PRO A 144 -22.61 -11.59 11.92
N TYR A 145 -21.35 -11.96 12.16
CA TYR A 145 -20.80 -12.05 13.51
C TYR A 145 -20.84 -10.70 14.25
N ILE A 146 -20.41 -9.62 13.58
CA ILE A 146 -20.41 -8.26 14.14
C ILE A 146 -21.85 -7.81 14.52
N LEU A 147 -22.82 -8.11 13.65
CA LEU A 147 -24.23 -7.78 13.90
C LEU A 147 -24.82 -8.59 15.06
N GLU A 148 -24.55 -9.90 15.12
CA GLU A 148 -25.01 -10.79 16.18
C GLU A 148 -24.46 -10.38 17.54
N MET A 149 -23.17 -10.00 17.60
CA MET A 149 -22.50 -9.58 18.83
C MET A 149 -22.82 -8.13 19.23
N GLY A 150 -23.51 -7.37 18.40
CA GLY A 150 -23.94 -6.01 18.69
C GLY A 150 -22.85 -4.94 18.55
N PHE A 151 -21.73 -5.22 17.86
CA PHE A 151 -20.71 -4.22 17.55
C PHE A 151 -21.21 -3.23 16.48
N THR A 152 -20.78 -1.98 16.60
CA THR A 152 -21.14 -0.90 15.68
C THR A 152 -20.04 -0.59 14.67
N HIS A 153 -18.80 -0.92 15.00
CA HIS A 153 -17.60 -0.65 14.19
C HIS A 153 -16.69 -1.87 14.17
N ILE A 154 -15.95 -1.97 13.09
CA ILE A 154 -14.81 -2.88 12.93
C ILE A 154 -13.57 -2.00 12.83
N GLU A 155 -12.55 -2.28 13.63
CA GLU A 155 -11.20 -1.74 13.50
C GLU A 155 -10.30 -2.83 12.95
N ILE A 156 -9.65 -2.54 11.82
CA ILE A 156 -8.77 -3.51 11.14
C ILE A 156 -7.33 -3.05 11.35
N LEU A 157 -6.51 -3.94 11.92
CA LEU A 157 -5.06 -3.76 12.00
C LEU A 157 -4.51 -3.50 10.58
N PRO A 158 -3.31 -2.93 10.45
CA PRO A 158 -2.84 -2.39 9.19
C PRO A 158 -3.00 -3.35 8.01
N ILE A 159 -3.68 -2.91 6.96
CA ILE A 159 -3.89 -3.65 5.71
C ILE A 159 -3.03 -3.15 4.55
N THR A 160 -2.12 -2.23 4.81
CA THR A 160 -1.10 -1.80 3.85
C THR A 160 -0.14 -2.93 3.55
N GLU A 161 0.46 -2.94 2.34
CA GLU A 161 1.37 -4.01 1.96
C GLU A 161 2.62 -4.06 2.86
N HIS A 162 3.02 -5.27 3.24
CA HIS A 162 4.11 -5.54 4.16
C HIS A 162 4.77 -6.88 3.87
N PRO A 163 6.10 -7.06 4.09
CA PRO A 163 6.81 -8.28 3.75
C PRO A 163 6.58 -9.42 4.74
N LEU A 164 6.44 -9.10 6.05
CA LEU A 164 6.46 -10.04 7.16
C LEU A 164 5.09 -10.21 7.79
N ASP A 165 4.53 -11.44 7.77
CA ASP A 165 3.21 -11.75 8.34
C ASP A 165 3.16 -11.47 9.85
N GLU A 166 4.24 -11.77 10.57
CA GLU A 166 4.37 -11.60 12.01
C GLU A 166 4.35 -10.14 12.45
N SER A 167 4.58 -9.20 11.54
CA SER A 167 4.47 -7.77 11.82
C SER A 167 3.02 -7.29 11.93
N TRP A 168 2.03 -8.11 11.52
CA TRP A 168 0.60 -7.76 11.44
C TRP A 168 0.32 -6.50 10.60
N GLY A 169 1.22 -6.17 9.68
CA GLY A 169 1.14 -4.98 8.84
C GLY A 169 1.80 -3.73 9.42
N TYR A 170 2.36 -3.79 10.63
CA TYR A 170 3.05 -2.65 11.25
C TYR A 170 4.43 -2.33 10.64
N GLN A 171 4.98 -3.22 9.81
CA GLN A 171 6.19 -2.98 9.02
C GLN A 171 5.84 -2.75 7.55
N THR A 172 5.21 -1.63 7.26
CA THR A 172 4.68 -1.29 5.94
C THR A 172 5.79 -1.07 4.90
N THR A 173 5.61 -1.64 3.70
CA THR A 173 6.43 -1.37 2.50
C THR A 173 5.66 -0.65 1.40
N GLY A 174 4.34 -0.81 1.33
CA GLY A 174 3.49 -0.20 0.31
C GLY A 174 2.31 0.55 0.92
N TYR A 175 2.47 1.84 1.18
CA TYR A 175 1.49 2.67 1.89
C TYR A 175 0.17 2.87 1.14
N PHE A 176 0.19 2.77 -0.20
CA PHE A 176 -0.98 3.00 -1.06
C PHE A 176 -1.57 1.72 -1.66
N ALA A 177 -0.97 0.57 -1.33
CA ALA A 177 -1.45 -0.74 -1.75
C ALA A 177 -2.09 -1.49 -0.59
N PRO A 178 -3.34 -1.97 -0.69
CA PRO A 178 -3.84 -2.97 0.23
C PRO A 178 -3.04 -4.25 0.05
N THR A 179 -2.72 -4.94 1.16
CA THR A 179 -1.93 -6.16 1.06
C THR A 179 -2.59 -7.19 0.14
N SER A 180 -1.80 -7.75 -0.75
CA SER A 180 -2.20 -8.78 -1.72
C SER A 180 -2.64 -10.11 -1.07
N ARG A 181 -2.34 -10.30 0.22
CA ARG A 181 -2.71 -11.50 1.01
C ARG A 181 -4.20 -11.80 1.01
N TYR A 182 -5.03 -10.76 0.99
CA TYR A 182 -6.48 -10.87 1.17
C TYR A 182 -7.27 -10.55 -0.09
N GLY A 183 -6.61 -10.36 -1.23
CA GLY A 183 -7.25 -10.09 -2.51
C GLY A 183 -6.89 -8.72 -3.11
N THR A 184 -7.72 -8.26 -4.03
CA THR A 184 -7.49 -7.02 -4.77
C THR A 184 -8.05 -5.79 -4.06
N ALA A 185 -7.64 -4.60 -4.52
CA ALA A 185 -8.22 -3.33 -4.05
C ALA A 185 -9.74 -3.26 -4.30
N ASP A 186 -10.25 -3.87 -5.38
CA ASP A 186 -11.69 -3.93 -5.65
C ASP A 186 -12.43 -4.88 -4.69
N ASP A 187 -11.77 -5.94 -4.21
CA ASP A 187 -12.32 -6.82 -3.18
C ASP A 187 -12.38 -6.11 -1.82
N LEU A 188 -11.37 -5.31 -1.49
CA LEU A 188 -11.42 -4.45 -0.31
C LEU A 188 -12.56 -3.43 -0.40
N LYS A 189 -12.74 -2.78 -1.55
CA LYS A 189 -13.87 -1.86 -1.77
C LYS A 189 -15.22 -2.56 -1.63
N TYR A 190 -15.31 -3.81 -2.09
CA TYR A 190 -16.50 -4.64 -1.87
C TYR A 190 -16.79 -4.85 -0.38
N PHE A 191 -15.76 -5.22 0.41
CA PHE A 191 -15.89 -5.39 1.86
C PHE A 191 -16.35 -4.08 2.54
N ILE A 192 -15.72 -2.96 2.20
CA ILE A 192 -16.10 -1.62 2.70
C ILE A 192 -17.57 -1.31 2.37
N ALA A 193 -17.99 -1.58 1.13
CA ALA A 193 -19.37 -1.37 0.71
C ALA A 193 -20.35 -2.21 1.52
N LYS A 194 -20.01 -3.49 1.76
CA LYS A 194 -20.85 -4.40 2.57
C LYS A 194 -20.95 -3.97 4.04
N CYS A 195 -19.87 -3.52 4.65
CA CYS A 195 -19.92 -2.91 5.99
C CYS A 195 -20.86 -1.71 6.02
N ALA A 196 -20.72 -0.80 5.04
CA ALA A 196 -21.57 0.38 4.95
C ALA A 196 -23.05 0.05 4.70
N GLU A 197 -23.38 -0.92 3.87
CA GLU A 197 -24.75 -1.40 3.63
C GLU A 197 -25.39 -1.94 4.91
N ASN A 198 -24.61 -2.59 5.77
CA ASN A 198 -25.05 -3.14 7.05
C ASN A 198 -24.92 -2.14 8.22
N LYS A 199 -24.64 -0.88 7.95
CA LYS A 199 -24.50 0.19 8.95
C LYS A 199 -23.33 -0.01 9.92
N ILE A 200 -22.34 -0.77 9.57
CA ILE A 200 -21.11 -0.97 10.33
C ILE A 200 -20.10 0.11 9.90
N GLY A 201 -19.52 0.80 10.87
CA GLY A 201 -18.38 1.70 10.67
C GLY A 201 -17.11 0.89 10.46
N LEU A 202 -16.19 1.40 9.65
CA LEU A 202 -14.88 0.80 9.44
C LEU A 202 -13.78 1.78 9.83
N ILE A 203 -12.86 1.32 10.66
CA ILE A 203 -11.66 2.03 11.10
C ILE A 203 -10.47 1.27 10.55
N LEU A 204 -9.54 1.96 9.93
CA LEU A 204 -8.28 1.40 9.46
C LEU A 204 -7.17 1.90 10.37
N ASP A 205 -6.40 0.98 10.92
CA ASP A 205 -5.16 1.31 11.60
C ASP A 205 -4.09 1.68 10.57
N TRP A 206 -3.45 2.82 10.75
CA TRP A 206 -2.47 3.37 9.82
C TRP A 206 -1.24 3.88 10.57
N ILE A 207 -0.06 3.54 10.06
CA ILE A 207 1.22 3.76 10.71
C ILE A 207 2.04 4.82 9.95
N PRO A 208 1.91 6.11 10.26
CA PRO A 208 2.69 7.15 9.58
C PRO A 208 4.04 7.47 10.25
N GLY A 209 4.35 6.84 11.38
CA GLY A 209 5.48 7.25 12.21
C GLY A 209 6.81 6.63 11.81
N HIS A 210 6.79 5.45 11.23
CA HIS A 210 7.99 4.69 10.89
C HIS A 210 7.74 3.73 9.73
N PHE A 211 8.82 3.18 9.15
CA PHE A 211 8.75 2.20 8.08
C PHE A 211 9.88 1.17 8.19
N CYS A 212 9.76 0.05 7.48
CA CYS A 212 10.72 -1.03 7.55
C CYS A 212 12.01 -0.71 6.79
N VAL A 213 13.10 -1.39 7.18
CA VAL A 213 14.45 -1.21 6.62
C VAL A 213 14.70 -2.01 5.34
N ASP A 214 13.67 -2.68 4.80
CA ASP A 214 13.78 -3.54 3.61
C ASP A 214 14.27 -2.75 2.40
N GLU A 215 15.33 -3.25 1.76
CA GLU A 215 16.04 -2.56 0.68
C GLU A 215 15.17 -2.26 -0.54
N HIS A 216 14.17 -3.11 -0.81
CA HIS A 216 13.25 -2.91 -1.94
C HIS A 216 12.24 -1.78 -1.71
N ALA A 217 12.05 -1.32 -0.46
CA ALA A 217 11.06 -0.31 -0.08
C ALA A 217 11.68 1.10 0.04
N LEU A 218 11.18 1.91 0.98
CA LEU A 218 11.53 3.32 1.09
C LEU A 218 12.94 3.57 1.66
N ALA A 219 13.51 2.61 2.41
CA ALA A 219 14.79 2.79 3.08
C ALA A 219 15.91 3.15 2.10
N LEU A 220 16.61 4.25 2.34
CA LEU A 220 17.69 4.76 1.50
C LEU A 220 17.32 4.78 0.00
N PHE A 221 16.17 5.34 -0.31
CA PHE A 221 15.51 5.19 -1.61
C PHE A 221 16.37 5.66 -2.79
N ASN A 222 17.11 6.76 -2.63
CA ASN A 222 18.08 7.27 -3.59
C ASN A 222 19.54 7.02 -3.15
N GLY A 223 19.77 6.05 -2.27
CA GLY A 223 21.08 5.77 -1.67
C GLY A 223 21.41 6.61 -0.44
N GLY A 224 20.54 7.55 -0.09
CA GLY A 224 20.62 8.41 1.10
C GLY A 224 19.30 8.45 1.87
N PRO A 225 19.23 9.19 2.98
CA PRO A 225 18.02 9.34 3.79
C PRO A 225 17.01 10.28 3.08
N LEU A 226 16.30 9.74 2.07
CA LEU A 226 15.32 10.53 1.32
C LEU A 226 14.04 10.74 2.12
N TYR A 227 13.44 9.67 2.62
CA TYR A 227 12.20 9.71 3.40
C TYR A 227 12.46 9.69 4.91
N GLU A 228 13.61 9.15 5.32
CA GLU A 228 14.00 9.02 6.69
C GLU A 228 14.58 10.32 7.28
N GLU A 229 14.53 10.42 8.60
CA GLU A 229 15.23 11.45 9.39
C GLU A 229 16.74 11.43 9.06
N GLU A 230 17.33 12.58 8.78
CA GLU A 230 18.76 12.68 8.42
C GLU A 230 19.68 12.41 9.57
N ARG A 231 19.29 12.81 10.79
CA ARG A 231 20.08 12.62 12.00
C ARG A 231 20.10 11.17 12.40
N LEU A 232 21.29 10.57 12.44
CA LEU A 232 21.51 9.15 12.76
C LEU A 232 20.83 8.72 14.07
N GLU A 233 20.90 9.57 15.10
CA GLU A 233 20.31 9.29 16.41
C GLU A 233 18.78 9.28 16.44
N ARG A 234 18.14 9.83 15.41
CA ARG A 234 16.68 9.88 15.27
C ARG A 234 16.16 9.01 14.13
N ARG A 235 17.04 8.58 13.23
CA ARG A 235 16.68 7.83 12.02
C ARG A 235 16.12 6.46 12.35
N ALA A 236 16.74 5.73 13.26
CA ALA A 236 16.36 4.37 13.60
C ALA A 236 15.52 4.32 14.88
N ASN A 237 14.54 3.43 14.90
CA ASN A 237 13.86 3.00 16.09
C ASN A 237 14.47 1.65 16.52
N PRO A 238 15.36 1.63 17.53
CA PRO A 238 16.08 0.41 17.89
C PRO A 238 15.18 -0.67 18.49
N ASP A 239 14.07 -0.29 19.12
CA ASP A 239 13.15 -1.24 19.76
C ASP A 239 12.37 -2.06 18.71
N TRP A 240 12.09 -1.49 17.54
CA TRP A 240 11.30 -2.13 16.48
C TRP A 240 12.11 -2.43 15.21
N GLY A 241 13.37 -2.01 15.14
CA GLY A 241 14.21 -2.21 13.96
C GLY A 241 13.70 -1.48 12.70
N THR A 242 13.01 -0.35 12.88
CA THR A 242 12.40 0.45 11.80
C THR A 242 13.10 1.79 11.65
N LEU A 243 12.80 2.49 10.54
CA LEU A 243 13.26 3.87 10.30
C LEU A 243 12.12 4.85 10.57
N ASN A 244 12.45 6.04 11.05
CA ASN A 244 11.50 7.11 11.30
C ASN A 244 11.41 8.03 10.08
N PHE A 245 10.20 8.42 9.70
CA PHE A 245 9.99 9.44 8.68
C PHE A 245 10.49 10.81 9.14
N ASP A 246 11.09 11.57 8.22
CA ASP A 246 11.37 12.99 8.43
C ASP A 246 10.14 13.83 8.07
N VAL A 247 9.26 14.01 9.05
CA VAL A 247 8.01 14.79 8.90
C VAL A 247 8.25 16.32 8.76
N GLN A 248 9.51 16.75 8.75
CA GLN A 248 9.85 18.15 8.44
C GLN A 248 10.02 18.38 6.93
N LYS A 249 10.21 17.30 6.15
CA LYS A 249 10.27 17.37 4.68
C LYS A 249 8.86 17.48 4.09
N GLY A 250 8.64 18.48 3.25
CA GLY A 250 7.34 18.71 2.59
C GLY A 250 6.90 17.51 1.75
N GLU A 251 7.84 16.85 1.11
CA GLU A 251 7.64 15.68 0.25
C GLU A 251 7.22 14.42 1.02
N VAL A 252 7.49 14.39 2.33
CA VAL A 252 7.09 13.27 3.22
C VAL A 252 5.66 13.47 3.73
N VAL A 253 5.19 14.71 3.88
CA VAL A 253 3.87 15.04 4.45
C VAL A 253 2.85 15.50 3.42
N SER A 254 3.22 15.58 2.13
CA SER A 254 2.36 16.06 1.03
C SER A 254 1.37 15.03 0.51
#